data_e2291cf8980d4b6c7d12d6ec9fc6ae8a
#
_entry.id   e2291cf8980d4b6c7d12d6ec9fc6ae8a
#
_cell.length_a   1.000
_cell.length_b   1.000
_cell.length_c   1.000
_cell.angle_alpha   90.00
_cell.angle_beta   90.00
_cell.angle_gamma   90.00
#
_symmetry.space_group_name_H-M   'P 1'
#
loop_
_entity.id
_entity.type
_entity.pdbx_description
1 polymer ?
#
loop_
_entity_poly.entity_id
_entity_poly.type
_entity_poly.pdbx_seq_one_letter_code
_entity_poly.pdbx_strand_id
1 'polypeptide(L)'
;MRTASALVAALVACALLVGTASGGGAARPRVTLFGDSVAAALVYQSTARKTLAKGFDLQIDAKVCRRLAETGCPYKGDRPDSVLSLVTQPAKPLGSVVVVDVGYNDPPAEYGDDVDRVMQALVRQRVTTVIWVTMQEKRPLYQATNAAIRAAAKRWPQIQIADWDGASTAQPKWFVDDGLHLSSAGAVGLARFLRPLMLAWTCTGQCQRRIAQPSD
;
A
#
# COMPACT_ATOMS: atom_id res chain seq x y z
N MET A 1 13.99 -73.58 47.41
CA MET A 1 13.21 -72.94 46.32
C MET A 1 13.68 -71.50 46.17
N ARG A 2 14.46 -71.22 45.12
CA ARG A 2 15.01 -69.91 44.88
C ARG A 2 14.38 -69.32 43.62
N THR A 3 13.60 -68.25 43.75
CA THR A 3 12.98 -67.52 42.64
C THR A 3 13.93 -66.42 42.22
N ALA A 4 14.39 -66.50 40.97
CA ALA A 4 15.17 -65.47 40.32
C ALA A 4 14.26 -64.41 39.71
N SER A 5 14.43 -63.14 40.12
CA SER A 5 13.74 -61.98 39.51
C SER A 5 14.62 -61.45 38.37
N ALA A 6 14.06 -61.46 37.17
CA ALA A 6 14.69 -60.84 36.00
C ALA A 6 14.26 -59.39 35.92
N LEU A 7 15.25 -58.47 35.99
CA LEU A 7 15.10 -57.04 35.69
C LEU A 7 15.21 -56.82 34.17
N VAL A 8 14.09 -56.37 33.55
CA VAL A 8 14.07 -55.91 32.17
C VAL A 8 14.39 -54.39 32.15
N ALA A 9 15.56 -54.02 31.67
CA ALA A 9 15.91 -52.65 31.44
C ALA A 9 15.39 -52.18 30.06
N ALA A 10 14.41 -51.28 30.07
CA ALA A 10 13.88 -50.63 28.88
C ALA A 10 14.74 -49.43 28.54
N LEU A 11 15.54 -49.56 27.46
CA LEU A 11 16.25 -48.46 26.85
C LEU A 11 15.29 -47.61 26.01
N VAL A 12 14.93 -46.41 26.51
CA VAL A 12 14.20 -45.40 25.75
C VAL A 12 15.23 -44.66 24.89
N ALA A 13 15.25 -44.95 23.59
CA ALA A 13 16.00 -44.21 22.60
C ALA A 13 15.26 -42.87 22.28
N CYS A 14 15.70 -41.77 22.86
CA CYS A 14 15.25 -40.42 22.50
C CYS A 14 15.85 -40.04 21.15
N ALA A 15 15.14 -40.28 20.05
CA ALA A 15 15.51 -39.79 18.73
C ALA A 15 15.31 -38.26 18.70
N LEU A 16 16.39 -37.52 18.80
CA LEU A 16 16.43 -36.09 18.54
C LEU A 16 16.15 -35.84 17.05
N LEU A 17 14.91 -35.55 16.70
CA LEU A 17 14.52 -35.01 15.42
C LEU A 17 15.11 -33.58 15.32
N VAL A 18 16.31 -33.45 14.81
CA VAL A 18 16.87 -32.19 14.35
C VAL A 18 16.10 -31.81 13.11
N GLY A 19 15.01 -31.09 13.30
CA GLY A 19 14.27 -30.44 12.22
C GLY A 19 15.18 -29.42 11.55
N THR A 20 15.70 -29.74 10.36
CA THR A 20 16.33 -28.75 9.49
C THR A 20 15.28 -27.71 9.15
N ALA A 21 15.30 -26.57 9.84
CA ALA A 21 14.53 -25.39 9.43
C ALA A 21 15.07 -24.98 8.06
N SER A 22 14.41 -25.47 7.00
CA SER A 22 14.63 -24.96 5.66
C SER A 22 14.36 -23.47 5.71
N GLY A 23 15.41 -22.65 5.59
CA GLY A 23 15.37 -21.20 5.53
C GLY A 23 14.70 -20.73 4.23
N GLY A 24 13.41 -21.03 4.06
CA GLY A 24 12.57 -20.44 3.05
C GLY A 24 12.46 -18.95 3.35
N GLY A 25 13.14 -18.10 2.58
CA GLY A 25 13.04 -16.66 2.70
C GLY A 25 11.56 -16.28 2.71
N ALA A 26 11.09 -15.62 3.78
CA ALA A 26 9.69 -15.22 3.91
C ALA A 26 9.26 -14.48 2.64
N ALA A 27 8.15 -14.91 2.03
CA ALA A 27 7.61 -14.28 0.84
C ALA A 27 7.40 -12.79 1.10
N ARG A 28 7.78 -11.95 0.13
CA ARG A 28 7.60 -10.50 0.26
C ARG A 28 6.12 -10.17 0.36
N PRO A 29 5.70 -9.28 1.27
CA PRO A 29 4.31 -8.88 1.37
C PRO A 29 3.87 -8.19 0.08
N ARG A 30 2.69 -8.59 -0.42
CA ARG A 30 2.08 -7.98 -1.60
C ARG A 30 1.41 -6.68 -1.21
N VAL A 31 1.69 -5.64 -2.00
CA VAL A 31 1.06 -4.33 -1.92
C VAL A 31 0.62 -3.91 -3.32
N THR A 32 -0.61 -3.44 -3.44
CA THR A 32 -1.11 -2.84 -4.68
C THR A 32 -1.28 -1.34 -4.49
N LEU A 33 -0.75 -0.56 -5.44
CA LEU A 33 -0.94 0.88 -5.50
C LEU A 33 -1.81 1.22 -6.72
N PHE A 34 -2.95 1.86 -6.48
CA PHE A 34 -3.76 2.49 -7.51
C PHE A 34 -3.48 3.98 -7.55
N GLY A 35 -3.26 4.52 -8.75
CA GLY A 35 -2.91 5.92 -8.91
C GLY A 35 -3.48 6.56 -10.17
N ASP A 36 -3.55 7.88 -10.15
CA ASP A 36 -3.83 8.70 -11.32
C ASP A 36 -2.54 9.24 -11.98
N SER A 37 -2.61 10.40 -12.66
CA SER A 37 -1.47 10.97 -13.37
C SER A 37 -0.31 11.38 -12.45
N VAL A 38 -0.59 11.78 -11.21
CA VAL A 38 0.45 12.17 -10.24
C VAL A 38 1.26 10.95 -9.81
N ALA A 39 0.58 9.88 -9.41
CA ALA A 39 1.21 8.61 -9.05
C ALA A 39 1.85 7.90 -10.24
N ALA A 40 1.42 8.17 -11.49
CA ALA A 40 2.04 7.60 -12.70
C ALA A 40 3.54 7.92 -12.81
N ALA A 41 4.01 9.00 -12.18
CA ALA A 41 5.44 9.30 -12.08
C ALA A 41 6.25 8.15 -11.43
N LEU A 42 5.65 7.36 -10.52
CA LEU A 42 6.29 6.17 -9.93
C LEU A 42 6.53 5.05 -10.95
N VAL A 43 5.73 5.00 -12.03
CA VAL A 43 5.89 4.02 -13.11
C VAL A 43 6.99 4.47 -14.06
N TYR A 44 7.01 5.76 -14.43
CA TYR A 44 7.92 6.30 -15.42
C TYR A 44 9.34 6.53 -14.88
N GLN A 45 9.49 6.77 -13.57
CA GLN A 45 10.78 7.03 -12.93
C GLN A 45 11.34 5.76 -12.27
N SER A 46 12.29 5.10 -12.96
CA SER A 46 12.83 3.81 -12.53
C SER A 46 13.42 3.83 -11.12
N THR A 47 14.08 4.94 -10.71
CA THR A 47 14.63 5.11 -9.35
C THR A 47 13.52 5.16 -8.30
N ALA A 48 12.44 5.89 -8.56
CA ALA A 48 11.29 5.95 -7.66
C ALA A 48 10.63 4.58 -7.51
N ARG A 49 10.39 3.89 -8.65
CA ARG A 49 9.82 2.55 -8.66
C ARG A 49 10.66 1.55 -7.87
N LYS A 50 11.99 1.52 -8.10
CA LYS A 50 12.92 0.64 -7.37
C LYS A 50 12.92 0.95 -5.86
N THR A 51 12.91 2.23 -5.50
CA THR A 51 12.86 2.68 -4.10
C THR A 51 11.60 2.18 -3.41
N LEU A 52 10.43 2.39 -4.04
CA LEU A 52 9.15 1.99 -3.47
C LEU A 52 8.99 0.46 -3.38
N ALA A 53 9.47 -0.28 -4.38
CA ALA A 53 9.35 -1.73 -4.44
C ALA A 53 10.28 -2.48 -3.47
N LYS A 54 11.25 -1.80 -2.84
CA LYS A 54 12.23 -2.47 -1.97
C LYS A 54 11.57 -3.10 -0.75
N GLY A 55 11.53 -4.43 -0.72
CA GLY A 55 10.95 -5.23 0.38
C GLY A 55 9.53 -5.74 0.11
N PHE A 56 8.93 -5.40 -1.04
CA PHE A 56 7.56 -5.77 -1.40
C PHE A 56 7.47 -6.56 -2.71
N ASP A 57 6.42 -7.37 -2.84
CA ASP A 57 5.82 -7.75 -4.12
C ASP A 57 4.84 -6.63 -4.49
N LEU A 58 5.36 -5.58 -5.14
CA LEU A 58 4.65 -4.34 -5.41
C LEU A 58 4.03 -4.34 -6.81
N GLN A 59 2.71 -4.19 -6.87
CA GLN A 59 1.97 -3.89 -8.08
C GLN A 59 1.61 -2.40 -8.09
N ILE A 60 2.03 -1.67 -9.14
CA ILE A 60 1.62 -0.28 -9.36
C ILE A 60 0.72 -0.26 -10.59
N ASP A 61 -0.52 0.14 -10.40
CA ASP A 61 -1.49 0.42 -11.46
C ASP A 61 -1.89 1.89 -11.40
N ALA A 62 -1.11 2.74 -12.07
CA ALA A 62 -1.32 4.17 -12.13
C ALA A 62 -1.46 4.60 -13.59
N LYS A 63 -2.56 5.31 -13.90
CA LYS A 63 -2.88 5.77 -15.25
C LYS A 63 -3.33 7.22 -15.25
N VAL A 64 -2.87 7.96 -16.24
CA VAL A 64 -3.33 9.34 -16.50
C VAL A 64 -4.85 9.35 -16.61
N CYS A 65 -5.49 10.37 -16.06
CA CYS A 65 -6.95 10.54 -16.09
C CYS A 65 -7.77 9.52 -15.28
N ARG A 66 -7.16 8.61 -14.51
CA ARG A 66 -7.94 7.70 -13.65
C ARG A 66 -8.76 8.46 -12.62
N ARG A 67 -9.97 7.96 -12.38
CA ARG A 67 -10.89 8.42 -11.34
C ARG A 67 -11.13 7.31 -10.30
N LEU A 68 -11.69 7.70 -9.17
CA LEU A 68 -11.88 6.80 -8.05
C LEU A 68 -12.99 5.77 -8.33
N ALA A 69 -14.18 6.21 -8.71
CA ALA A 69 -15.33 5.32 -8.90
C ALA A 69 -15.91 5.34 -10.31
N GLU A 70 -15.73 6.42 -11.04
CA GLU A 70 -16.23 6.55 -12.40
C GLU A 70 -15.13 6.29 -13.43
N THR A 71 -15.53 5.94 -14.66
CA THR A 71 -14.58 5.79 -15.78
C THR A 71 -13.75 7.05 -15.95
N GLY A 72 -12.46 6.88 -16.13
CA GLY A 72 -11.51 7.98 -16.29
C GLY A 72 -11.81 8.86 -17.49
N CYS A 73 -11.24 10.08 -17.51
CA CYS A 73 -11.35 10.96 -18.66
C CYS A 73 -10.56 10.41 -19.85
N PRO A 74 -10.92 10.77 -21.09
CA PRO A 74 -10.18 10.29 -22.27
C PRO A 74 -8.79 10.92 -22.32
N TYR A 75 -7.78 10.08 -22.53
CA TYR A 75 -6.40 10.51 -22.72
C TYR A 75 -5.70 9.64 -23.75
N LYS A 76 -5.23 10.23 -24.83
CA LYS A 76 -4.52 9.54 -25.94
C LYS A 76 -5.25 8.28 -26.47
N GLY A 77 -6.58 8.36 -26.57
CA GLY A 77 -7.41 7.25 -27.07
C GLY A 77 -7.77 6.18 -26.03
N ASP A 78 -7.26 6.29 -24.79
CA ASP A 78 -7.62 5.40 -23.68
C ASP A 78 -8.58 6.10 -22.69
N ARG A 79 -9.39 5.30 -22.01
CA ARG A 79 -10.18 5.69 -20.83
C ARG A 79 -9.89 4.67 -19.74
N PRO A 80 -9.08 5.02 -18.73
CA PRO A 80 -8.71 4.06 -17.72
C PRO A 80 -9.91 3.64 -16.86
N ASP A 81 -9.92 2.36 -16.49
CA ASP A 81 -10.83 1.84 -15.48
C ASP A 81 -10.68 2.61 -14.17
N SER A 82 -11.81 2.78 -13.47
CA SER A 82 -11.80 3.36 -12.13
C SER A 82 -11.16 2.41 -11.11
N VAL A 83 -10.73 2.97 -9.97
CA VAL A 83 -10.27 2.13 -8.84
C VAL A 83 -11.38 1.18 -8.41
N LEU A 84 -12.65 1.66 -8.34
CA LEU A 84 -13.79 0.82 -7.97
C LEU A 84 -13.94 -0.41 -8.89
N SER A 85 -13.83 -0.23 -10.20
CA SER A 85 -13.87 -1.33 -11.17
C SER A 85 -12.76 -2.34 -10.90
N LEU A 86 -11.52 -1.85 -10.77
CA LEU A 86 -10.33 -2.69 -10.56
C LEU A 86 -10.35 -3.47 -9.24
N VAL A 87 -10.90 -2.89 -8.16
CA VAL A 87 -10.97 -3.58 -6.87
C VAL A 87 -12.17 -4.51 -6.76
N THR A 88 -13.22 -4.27 -7.55
CA THR A 88 -14.40 -5.16 -7.61
C THR A 88 -14.07 -6.48 -8.32
N GLN A 89 -13.29 -6.41 -9.38
CA GLN A 89 -12.85 -7.56 -10.17
C GLN A 89 -11.32 -7.51 -10.40
N PRO A 90 -10.52 -7.73 -9.35
CA PRO A 90 -9.07 -7.61 -9.47
C PRO A 90 -8.50 -8.74 -10.31
N ALA A 91 -7.69 -8.40 -11.32
CA ALA A 91 -7.00 -9.37 -12.18
C ALA A 91 -5.96 -10.22 -11.41
N LYS A 92 -5.51 -9.73 -10.26
CA LYS A 92 -4.56 -10.40 -9.34
C LYS A 92 -4.93 -10.09 -7.89
N PRO A 93 -4.59 -10.96 -6.92
CA PRO A 93 -4.78 -10.64 -5.50
C PRO A 93 -4.13 -9.31 -5.12
N LEU A 94 -4.85 -8.45 -4.40
CA LEU A 94 -4.40 -7.10 -4.05
C LEU A 94 -3.33 -7.08 -2.94
N GLY A 95 -3.32 -8.12 -2.09
CA GLY A 95 -2.60 -8.10 -0.82
C GLY A 95 -3.44 -7.52 0.32
N SER A 96 -2.89 -7.54 1.53
CA SER A 96 -3.57 -7.01 2.73
C SER A 96 -3.46 -5.49 2.85
N VAL A 97 -2.52 -4.88 2.16
CA VAL A 97 -2.29 -3.43 2.13
C VAL A 97 -2.46 -2.91 0.72
N VAL A 98 -3.29 -1.88 0.57
CA VAL A 98 -3.52 -1.17 -0.69
C VAL A 98 -3.18 0.31 -0.47
N VAL A 99 -2.55 0.93 -1.46
CA VAL A 99 -2.32 2.38 -1.52
C VAL A 99 -3.26 2.97 -2.55
N VAL A 100 -3.98 4.04 -2.20
CA VAL A 100 -4.85 4.81 -3.11
C VAL A 100 -4.30 6.23 -3.22
N ASP A 101 -3.81 6.58 -4.40
CA ASP A 101 -3.29 7.90 -4.77
C ASP A 101 -4.03 8.40 -6.01
N VAL A 102 -5.35 8.63 -5.83
CA VAL A 102 -6.31 9.01 -6.87
C VAL A 102 -7.26 10.05 -6.31
N GLY A 103 -7.59 11.06 -7.10
CA GLY A 103 -8.54 12.10 -6.72
C GLY A 103 -8.37 13.41 -7.46
N TYR A 104 -7.26 13.59 -8.16
CA TYR A 104 -7.01 14.83 -8.92
C TYR A 104 -7.96 15.03 -10.11
N ASN A 105 -8.66 13.97 -10.56
CA ASN A 105 -9.61 13.99 -11.68
C ASN A 105 -11.06 13.82 -11.23
N ASP A 106 -11.32 13.74 -9.93
CA ASP A 106 -12.63 13.45 -9.39
C ASP A 106 -13.36 14.74 -8.96
N PRO A 107 -14.70 14.82 -9.12
CA PRO A 107 -15.49 15.89 -8.55
C PRO A 107 -15.48 15.80 -7.01
N PRO A 108 -15.11 16.87 -6.28
CA PRO A 108 -14.99 16.78 -4.83
C PRO A 108 -16.32 16.54 -4.11
N ALA A 109 -17.44 16.94 -4.71
CA ALA A 109 -18.78 16.78 -4.11
C ALA A 109 -19.18 15.31 -3.93
N GLU A 110 -18.75 14.43 -4.86
CA GLU A 110 -19.09 13.01 -4.90
C GLU A 110 -18.01 12.15 -4.24
N TYR A 111 -16.83 12.71 -4.02
CA TYR A 111 -15.64 11.96 -3.65
C TYR A 111 -15.80 11.17 -2.35
N GLY A 112 -16.53 11.70 -1.37
CA GLY A 112 -16.78 11.01 -0.10
C GLY A 112 -17.59 9.73 -0.24
N ASP A 113 -18.62 9.74 -1.07
CA ASP A 113 -19.45 8.56 -1.38
C ASP A 113 -18.67 7.55 -2.22
N ASP A 114 -17.83 8.03 -3.13
CA ASP A 114 -16.95 7.19 -3.92
C ASP A 114 -15.88 6.49 -3.08
N VAL A 115 -15.34 7.16 -2.05
CA VAL A 115 -14.46 6.53 -1.06
C VAL A 115 -15.19 5.39 -0.36
N ASP A 116 -16.42 5.59 0.08
CA ASP A 116 -17.20 4.56 0.77
C ASP A 116 -17.49 3.35 -0.15
N ARG A 117 -17.80 3.57 -1.44
CA ARG A 117 -17.97 2.51 -2.45
C ARG A 117 -16.68 1.69 -2.64
N VAL A 118 -15.55 2.36 -2.78
CA VAL A 118 -14.24 1.71 -2.95
C VAL A 118 -13.84 0.94 -1.69
N MET A 119 -14.04 1.53 -0.51
CA MET A 119 -13.74 0.86 0.76
C MET A 119 -14.56 -0.40 0.97
N GLN A 120 -15.87 -0.39 0.65
CA GLN A 120 -16.71 -1.59 0.70
C GLN A 120 -16.16 -2.69 -0.23
N ALA A 121 -15.69 -2.34 -1.42
CA ALA A 121 -15.11 -3.32 -2.35
C ALA A 121 -13.77 -3.86 -1.83
N LEU A 122 -12.88 -3.01 -1.30
CA LEU A 122 -11.58 -3.41 -0.73
C LEU A 122 -11.75 -4.34 0.48
N VAL A 123 -12.69 -4.05 1.37
CA VAL A 123 -13.01 -4.91 2.53
C VAL A 123 -13.51 -6.29 2.07
N ARG A 124 -14.36 -6.36 1.03
CA ARG A 124 -14.77 -7.64 0.42
C ARG A 124 -13.58 -8.43 -0.16
N GLN A 125 -12.54 -7.75 -0.65
CA GLN A 125 -11.28 -8.36 -1.10
C GLN A 125 -10.32 -8.68 0.06
N ARG A 126 -10.76 -8.57 1.33
CA ARG A 126 -9.96 -8.84 2.54
C ARG A 126 -8.75 -7.93 2.70
N VAL A 127 -8.79 -6.72 2.14
CA VAL A 127 -7.82 -5.68 2.41
C VAL A 127 -8.03 -5.19 3.85
N THR A 128 -6.97 -5.21 4.64
CA THR A 128 -7.03 -4.85 6.07
C THR A 128 -6.54 -3.43 6.32
N THR A 129 -5.74 -2.88 5.42
CA THR A 129 -5.20 -1.53 5.52
C THR A 129 -5.21 -0.84 4.17
N VAL A 130 -5.75 0.36 4.13
CA VAL A 130 -5.74 1.23 2.95
C VAL A 130 -4.97 2.50 3.28
N ILE A 131 -3.81 2.69 2.68
CA ILE A 131 -3.03 3.92 2.79
C ILE A 131 -3.59 4.90 1.76
N TRP A 132 -4.33 5.90 2.24
CA TRP A 132 -4.96 6.90 1.37
C TRP A 132 -4.12 8.17 1.34
N VAL A 133 -3.65 8.52 0.15
CA VAL A 133 -2.75 9.66 -0.07
C VAL A 133 -3.58 10.93 -0.22
N THR A 134 -3.24 11.99 0.54
CA THR A 134 -3.86 13.31 0.34
C THR A 134 -3.29 13.97 -0.90
N MET A 135 -4.09 14.82 -1.54
CA MET A 135 -3.64 15.63 -2.68
C MET A 135 -2.94 16.88 -2.20
N GLN A 136 -1.95 17.36 -2.94
CA GLN A 136 -1.34 18.66 -2.69
C GLN A 136 -2.37 19.78 -2.95
N GLU A 137 -2.63 20.61 -1.92
CA GLU A 137 -3.77 21.54 -1.88
C GLU A 137 -3.53 22.87 -2.64
N LYS A 138 -2.95 22.79 -3.85
CA LYS A 138 -2.77 24.00 -4.68
C LYS A 138 -4.06 24.65 -5.17
N ARG A 139 -5.17 23.91 -5.19
CA ARG A 139 -6.49 24.37 -5.65
C ARG A 139 -7.55 24.08 -4.60
N PRO A 140 -8.54 24.96 -4.42
CA PRO A 140 -9.60 24.76 -3.42
C PRO A 140 -10.33 23.42 -3.54
N LEU A 141 -10.49 22.89 -4.77
CA LEU A 141 -11.11 21.58 -5.00
C LEU A 141 -10.37 20.43 -4.32
N TYR A 142 -9.03 20.49 -4.22
CA TYR A 142 -8.24 19.45 -3.57
C TYR A 142 -8.34 19.52 -2.04
N GLN A 143 -8.58 20.71 -1.47
CA GLN A 143 -8.91 20.86 -0.05
C GLN A 143 -10.22 20.12 0.28
N ALA A 144 -11.24 20.27 -0.54
CA ALA A 144 -12.51 19.57 -0.36
C ALA A 144 -12.34 18.03 -0.50
N THR A 145 -11.56 17.58 -1.47
CA THR A 145 -11.24 16.16 -1.63
C THR A 145 -10.47 15.61 -0.42
N ASN A 146 -9.48 16.34 0.09
CA ASN A 146 -8.74 15.95 1.29
C ASN A 146 -9.64 15.94 2.54
N ALA A 147 -10.56 16.87 2.66
CA ALA A 147 -11.56 16.88 3.72
C ALA A 147 -12.44 15.62 3.68
N ALA A 148 -12.87 15.18 2.48
CA ALA A 148 -13.62 13.95 2.29
C ALA A 148 -12.80 12.70 2.69
N ILE A 149 -11.50 12.63 2.33
CA ILE A 149 -10.58 11.56 2.77
C ILE A 149 -10.49 11.51 4.29
N ARG A 150 -10.27 12.66 4.94
CA ARG A 150 -10.16 12.75 6.41
C ARG A 150 -11.48 12.38 7.11
N ALA A 151 -12.62 12.72 6.52
CA ALA A 151 -13.93 12.31 7.01
C ALA A 151 -14.17 10.80 6.86
N ALA A 152 -13.77 10.22 5.73
CA ALA A 152 -13.85 8.78 5.51
C ALA A 152 -12.98 7.99 6.48
N ALA A 153 -11.78 8.46 6.82
CA ALA A 153 -10.90 7.81 7.78
C ALA A 153 -11.52 7.70 9.20
N LYS A 154 -12.47 8.58 9.54
CA LYS A 154 -13.24 8.47 10.79
C LYS A 154 -14.29 7.36 10.76
N ARG A 155 -14.78 6.99 9.56
CA ARG A 155 -15.79 5.93 9.35
C ARG A 155 -15.15 4.56 9.08
N TRP A 156 -13.99 4.55 8.46
CA TRP A 156 -13.28 3.35 8.03
C TRP A 156 -11.97 3.20 8.78
N PRO A 157 -11.91 2.36 9.85
CA PRO A 157 -10.68 2.17 10.64
C PRO A 157 -9.52 1.56 9.85
N GLN A 158 -9.80 1.00 8.66
CA GLN A 158 -8.79 0.49 7.74
C GLN A 158 -8.02 1.61 7.02
N ILE A 159 -8.57 2.84 6.95
CA ILE A 159 -7.91 3.96 6.27
C ILE A 159 -6.81 4.53 7.16
N GLN A 160 -5.61 4.58 6.59
CA GLN A 160 -4.45 5.28 7.12
C GLN A 160 -4.13 6.45 6.20
N ILE A 161 -4.18 7.66 6.72
CA ILE A 161 -3.93 8.86 5.92
C ILE A 161 -2.43 9.03 5.72
N ALA A 162 -2.00 9.07 4.46
CA ALA A 162 -0.67 9.49 4.04
C ALA A 162 -0.73 10.98 3.66
N ASP A 163 -0.30 11.86 4.54
CA ASP A 163 -0.42 13.31 4.36
C ASP A 163 0.64 13.85 3.39
N TRP A 164 0.40 13.60 2.09
CA TRP A 164 1.27 14.08 1.02
C TRP A 164 1.24 15.59 0.86
N ASP A 165 0.10 16.23 1.12
CA ASP A 165 0.02 17.68 1.13
C ASP A 165 1.03 18.28 2.11
N GLY A 166 0.98 17.87 3.37
CA GLY A 166 1.91 18.33 4.39
C GLY A 166 3.38 18.03 4.05
N ALA A 167 3.66 16.82 3.51
CA ALA A 167 5.02 16.40 3.16
C ALA A 167 5.60 17.14 1.95
N SER A 168 4.76 17.55 0.99
CA SER A 168 5.19 18.10 -0.29
C SER A 168 5.13 19.62 -0.40
N THR A 169 4.34 20.30 0.43
CA THR A 169 4.11 21.74 0.37
C THR A 169 5.41 22.57 0.41
N ALA A 170 6.38 22.17 1.23
CA ALA A 170 7.68 22.84 1.31
C ALA A 170 8.68 22.40 0.23
N GLN A 171 8.25 21.64 -0.77
CA GLN A 171 9.11 21.01 -1.78
C GLN A 171 8.75 21.42 -3.21
N PRO A 172 8.86 22.72 -3.59
CA PRO A 172 8.43 23.17 -4.92
C PRO A 172 9.16 22.49 -6.07
N LYS A 173 10.39 22.02 -5.86
CA LYS A 173 11.18 21.30 -6.88
C LYS A 173 10.68 19.86 -7.13
N TRP A 174 9.75 19.36 -6.31
CA TRP A 174 9.13 18.06 -6.54
C TRP A 174 8.05 18.09 -7.61
N PHE A 175 7.63 19.28 -8.02
CA PHE A 175 6.60 19.46 -9.03
C PHE A 175 7.21 20.08 -10.32
N VAL A 176 6.58 19.77 -11.45
CA VAL A 176 6.87 20.49 -12.71
C VAL A 176 6.14 21.86 -12.70
N ASP A 177 6.26 22.63 -13.79
CA ASP A 177 5.77 24.01 -13.86
C ASP A 177 4.26 24.18 -13.58
N ASP A 178 3.45 23.14 -13.80
CA ASP A 178 2.02 23.17 -13.49
C ASP A 178 1.74 23.08 -11.97
N GLY A 179 2.78 22.75 -11.18
CA GLY A 179 2.75 22.60 -9.74
C GLY A 179 1.85 21.46 -9.23
N LEU A 180 1.54 20.52 -10.09
CA LEU A 180 0.68 19.36 -9.82
C LEU A 180 1.41 18.06 -10.09
N HIS A 181 1.90 17.87 -11.33
CA HIS A 181 2.58 16.66 -11.72
C HIS A 181 4.01 16.62 -11.15
N LEU A 182 4.45 15.42 -10.82
CA LEU A 182 5.76 15.24 -10.17
C LEU A 182 6.91 15.31 -11.16
N SER A 183 7.94 16.05 -10.78
CA SER A 183 9.27 15.96 -11.38
C SER A 183 9.93 14.60 -11.04
N SER A 184 11.07 14.30 -11.65
CA SER A 184 11.86 13.12 -11.26
C SER A 184 12.23 13.11 -9.77
N ALA A 185 12.55 14.30 -9.20
CA ALA A 185 12.82 14.45 -7.77
C ALA A 185 11.56 14.21 -6.93
N GLY A 186 10.40 14.70 -7.37
CA GLY A 186 9.13 14.51 -6.71
C GLY A 186 8.68 13.05 -6.71
N ALA A 187 8.86 12.34 -7.82
CA ALA A 187 8.57 10.90 -7.88
C ALA A 187 9.40 10.10 -6.84
N VAL A 188 10.70 10.43 -6.71
CA VAL A 188 11.56 9.82 -5.67
C VAL A 188 11.11 10.27 -4.27
N GLY A 189 10.69 11.52 -4.10
CA GLY A 189 10.12 12.06 -2.87
C GLY A 189 8.87 11.27 -2.44
N LEU A 190 7.91 11.07 -3.35
CA LEU A 190 6.71 10.28 -3.11
C LEU A 190 7.03 8.82 -2.74
N ALA A 191 7.98 8.20 -3.46
CA ALA A 191 8.40 6.83 -3.15
C ALA A 191 9.03 6.71 -1.76
N ARG A 192 9.87 7.68 -1.35
CA ARG A 192 10.48 7.73 -0.01
C ARG A 192 9.47 8.02 1.08
N PHE A 193 8.45 8.82 0.79
CA PHE A 193 7.36 9.13 1.71
C PHE A 193 6.46 7.92 1.95
N LEU A 194 6.03 7.22 0.89
CA LEU A 194 5.10 6.09 1.00
C LEU A 194 5.75 4.82 1.57
N ARG A 195 7.03 4.57 1.25
CA ARG A 195 7.68 3.30 1.61
C ARG A 195 7.67 2.99 3.11
N PRO A 196 8.02 3.90 4.05
CA PRO A 196 7.95 3.63 5.49
C PRO A 196 6.52 3.36 5.97
N LEU A 197 5.51 4.04 5.41
CA LEU A 197 4.11 3.78 5.71
C LEU A 197 3.71 2.36 5.29
N MET A 198 4.07 1.95 4.08
CA MET A 198 3.82 0.60 3.60
C MET A 198 4.51 -0.45 4.49
N LEU A 199 5.76 -0.21 4.91
CA LEU A 199 6.48 -1.11 5.82
C LEU A 199 5.77 -1.24 7.18
N ALA A 200 5.32 -0.14 7.76
CA ALA A 200 4.65 -0.14 9.06
C ALA A 200 3.41 -1.03 9.07
N TRP A 201 2.67 -1.08 7.95
CA TRP A 201 1.40 -1.82 7.86
C TRP A 201 1.50 -3.21 7.24
N THR A 202 2.62 -3.53 6.57
CA THR A 202 2.88 -4.90 6.07
C THR A 202 3.64 -5.75 7.06
N CYS A 203 4.27 -5.13 8.06
CA CYS A 203 5.03 -5.82 9.09
C CYS A 203 4.13 -6.42 10.15
N THR A 204 4.05 -7.75 10.23
CA THR A 204 3.45 -8.47 11.34
C THR A 204 4.51 -8.99 12.31
N GLY A 205 4.33 -8.75 13.60
CA GLY A 205 5.05 -9.38 14.71
C GLY A 205 6.58 -9.18 14.75
N GLN A 206 7.36 -10.01 14.11
CA GLN A 206 8.85 -9.95 14.15
C GLN A 206 9.44 -8.72 13.42
N CYS A 207 8.76 -8.21 12.41
CA CYS A 207 9.19 -7.04 11.67
C CYS A 207 9.00 -5.75 12.49
N GLN A 208 7.92 -5.63 13.26
CA GLN A 208 7.70 -4.48 14.15
C GLN A 208 8.80 -4.37 15.21
N ARG A 209 9.31 -5.49 15.71
CA ARG A 209 10.43 -5.50 16.67
C ARG A 209 11.75 -5.00 16.08
N ARG A 210 12.00 -5.22 14.78
CA ARG A 210 13.21 -4.73 14.10
C ARG A 210 13.17 -3.23 13.79
N ILE A 211 11.97 -2.66 13.61
CA ILE A 211 11.81 -1.21 13.37
C ILE A 211 11.94 -0.44 14.69
N ALA A 212 11.55 -1.06 15.81
CA ALA A 212 11.61 -0.45 17.14
C ALA A 212 13.01 -0.50 17.80
N GLN A 213 13.96 -1.21 17.22
CA GLN A 213 15.37 -1.21 17.68
C GLN A 213 16.18 -0.27 16.79
N PRO A 214 16.63 0.91 17.30
CA PRO A 214 17.66 1.69 16.60
C PRO A 214 18.92 0.82 16.49
N SER A 215 19.50 0.77 15.31
CA SER A 215 20.86 0.21 15.13
C SER A 215 21.82 1.11 15.88
N ASP A 216 22.45 0.58 16.91
CA ASP A 216 23.64 1.15 17.54
C ASP A 216 24.76 1.33 16.51
#